data_3ed8280869eb19f40066bf9db5037f5a
#
_entry.id   3ed8280869eb19f40066bf9db5037f5a
#
_cell.length_a   1.000
_cell.length_b   1.000
_cell.length_c   1.000
_cell.angle_alpha   90.00
_cell.angle_beta   90.00
_cell.angle_gamma   90.00
#
_symmetry.space_group_name_H-M   'P 1'
#
loop_
_entity.id
_entity.type
_entity.pdbx_description
1 polymer ?
#
loop_
_entity_poly.entity_id
_entity_poly.type
_entity_poly.pdbx_seq_one_letter_code
_entity_poly.pdbx_strand_id
1 'polypeptide(L)'
;MLTGAARRDINADGVVYNKEEIMKKTIITVVGKDTVGIIAKVCTYLAESGINILDISQTIVSGFFNMMMIVDMSATNKEFNQVADDLESLGKEIGVVIKCQKEEIFDSMHRI
;
A
#
# COMPACT_ATOMS: atom_id res chain seq x y z
N MET A 1 -8.86 -5.67 24.24
CA MET A 1 -9.07 -5.44 22.84
C MET A 1 -8.70 -6.66 22.00
N LEU A 2 -9.50 -6.96 21.03
CA LEU A 2 -9.21 -8.09 20.18
C LEU A 2 -8.07 -7.80 19.24
N THR A 3 -7.22 -8.78 19.04
CA THR A 3 -6.22 -8.68 17.99
C THR A 3 -6.88 -8.94 16.65
N GLY A 4 -6.23 -8.53 15.57
CA GLY A 4 -6.76 -8.75 14.25
C GLY A 4 -6.99 -10.22 13.95
N ALA A 5 -6.14 -11.08 14.47
CA ALA A 5 -6.23 -12.51 14.20
C ALA A 5 -7.52 -13.14 14.73
N ALA A 6 -8.11 -12.55 15.75
CA ALA A 6 -9.32 -13.08 16.35
C ALA A 6 -10.58 -12.57 15.69
N ARG A 7 -10.48 -11.65 14.76
CA ARG A 7 -11.66 -11.03 14.18
C ARG A 7 -12.26 -11.93 13.12
N ARG A 8 -13.54 -12.21 13.32
CA ARG A 8 -14.30 -12.98 12.37
C ARG A 8 -15.62 -12.31 12.11
N ASP A 9 -16.02 -12.29 10.87
CA ASP A 9 -17.27 -11.70 10.45
C ASP A 9 -18.09 -12.75 9.70
N ILE A 10 -19.37 -12.45 9.52
CA ILE A 10 -20.27 -13.33 8.81
C ILE A 10 -20.87 -12.54 7.65
N ASN A 11 -20.77 -13.07 6.43
CA ASN A 11 -21.34 -12.39 5.28
C ASN A 11 -22.86 -12.65 5.19
N ALA A 12 -23.50 -12.11 4.17
CA ALA A 12 -24.94 -12.22 4.01
C ALA A 12 -25.44 -13.65 3.87
N ASP A 13 -24.57 -14.56 3.43
CA ASP A 13 -24.91 -15.95 3.24
C ASP A 13 -24.61 -16.81 4.47
N GLY A 14 -24.15 -16.19 5.55
CA GLY A 14 -23.85 -16.91 6.76
C GLY A 14 -22.46 -17.53 6.79
N VAL A 15 -21.61 -17.19 5.84
CA VAL A 15 -20.26 -17.73 5.80
C VAL A 15 -19.35 -16.93 6.70
N VAL A 16 -18.64 -17.60 7.59
CA VAL A 16 -17.68 -16.96 8.48
C VAL A 16 -16.38 -16.73 7.73
N TYR A 17 -15.83 -15.53 7.84
CA TYR A 17 -14.58 -15.21 7.19
C TYR A 17 -13.70 -14.36 8.11
N ASN A 18 -12.41 -14.37 7.84
CA ASN A 18 -11.47 -13.49 8.53
C ASN A 18 -11.45 -12.16 7.79
N LYS A 19 -11.77 -11.08 8.51
CA LYS A 19 -11.85 -9.77 7.90
C LYS A 19 -10.55 -9.36 7.20
N GLU A 20 -9.43 -9.77 7.74
CA GLU A 20 -8.14 -9.44 7.13
C GLU A 20 -7.95 -10.06 5.76
N GLU A 21 -8.59 -11.20 5.51
CA GLU A 21 -8.45 -11.87 4.24
C GLU A 21 -9.17 -11.16 3.11
N ILE A 22 -10.15 -10.31 3.44
CA ILE A 22 -10.89 -9.57 2.41
C ILE A 22 -10.41 -8.15 2.25
N MET A 23 -9.40 -7.72 3.01
CA MET A 23 -8.82 -6.41 2.83
C MET A 23 -8.19 -6.31 1.45
N LYS A 24 -8.37 -5.16 0.82
CA LYS A 24 -7.77 -4.91 -0.49
C LYS A 24 -6.35 -4.41 -0.29
N LYS A 25 -5.44 -5.32 -0.04
CA LYS A 25 -4.05 -4.96 0.21
C LYS A 25 -3.33 -4.65 -1.09
N THR A 26 -2.57 -3.60 -1.05
CA THR A 26 -1.76 -3.16 -2.17
C THR A 26 -0.35 -2.91 -1.65
N ILE A 27 0.63 -3.28 -2.46
CA ILE A 27 2.03 -3.04 -2.14
C ILE A 27 2.50 -1.87 -2.98
N ILE A 28 3.04 -0.85 -2.31
CA ILE A 28 3.57 0.33 -2.96
C ILE A 28 5.07 0.35 -2.76
N THR A 29 5.82 0.43 -3.86
CA THR A 29 7.27 0.53 -3.78
C THR A 29 7.70 1.90 -4.28
N VAL A 30 8.66 2.50 -3.58
CA VAL A 30 9.22 3.80 -3.93
C VAL A 30 10.73 3.65 -4.01
N VAL A 31 11.29 4.00 -5.15
CA VAL A 31 12.73 3.88 -5.39
C VAL A 31 13.24 5.15 -6.05
N GLY A 32 14.36 5.66 -5.54
CA GLY A 32 14.98 6.84 -6.13
C GLY A 32 16.07 7.39 -5.23
N LYS A 33 16.58 8.55 -5.61
CA LYS A 33 17.55 9.21 -4.77
C LYS A 33 16.89 9.69 -3.50
N ASP A 34 17.61 9.58 -2.38
CA ASP A 34 17.10 10.05 -1.11
C ASP A 34 16.90 11.57 -1.15
N THR A 35 15.67 11.99 -0.99
CA THR A 35 15.28 13.39 -1.07
C THR A 35 14.39 13.72 0.11
N VAL A 36 14.58 14.91 0.66
CA VAL A 36 13.77 15.38 1.78
C VAL A 36 12.30 15.41 1.35
N GLY A 37 11.43 14.85 2.19
CA GLY A 37 9.99 14.98 2.00
C GLY A 37 9.35 13.87 1.19
N ILE A 38 10.10 12.86 0.73
CA ILE A 38 9.49 11.76 -0.02
C ILE A 38 8.39 11.08 0.78
N ILE A 39 8.72 10.67 2.00
CA ILE A 39 7.76 9.95 2.85
C ILE A 39 6.56 10.84 3.15
N ALA A 40 6.80 12.09 3.48
CA ALA A 40 5.72 13.01 3.82
C ALA A 40 4.73 13.17 2.67
N LYS A 41 5.23 13.34 1.46
CA LYS A 41 4.36 13.54 0.30
C LYS A 41 3.56 12.30 -0.04
N VAL A 42 4.20 11.14 0.00
CA VAL A 42 3.51 9.89 -0.28
C VAL A 42 2.46 9.62 0.78
N CYS A 43 2.81 9.75 2.06
CA CYS A 43 1.87 9.50 3.15
C CYS A 43 0.72 10.49 3.16
N THR A 44 0.98 11.75 2.81
CA THR A 44 -0.08 12.75 2.73
C THR A 44 -1.08 12.38 1.64
N TYR A 45 -0.59 11.97 0.48
CA TYR A 45 -1.48 11.54 -0.59
C TYR A 45 -2.36 10.37 -0.13
N LEU A 46 -1.74 9.38 0.52
CA LEU A 46 -2.50 8.21 0.97
C LEU A 46 -3.54 8.58 2.01
N ALA A 47 -3.17 9.44 2.96
CA ALA A 47 -4.11 9.89 3.98
C ALA A 47 -5.29 10.65 3.38
N GLU A 48 -5.00 11.53 2.44
CA GLU A 48 -6.06 12.31 1.80
C GLU A 48 -6.95 11.46 0.92
N SER A 49 -6.45 10.34 0.46
CA SER A 49 -7.23 9.42 -0.38
C SER A 49 -7.99 8.38 0.44
N GLY A 50 -7.86 8.41 1.76
CA GLY A 50 -8.54 7.45 2.62
C GLY A 50 -7.93 6.05 2.58
N ILE A 51 -6.64 5.97 2.29
CA ILE A 51 -5.93 4.71 2.20
C ILE A 51 -5.15 4.51 3.49
N ASN A 52 -5.38 3.37 4.14
CA ASN A 52 -4.75 3.07 5.42
C ASN A 52 -3.42 2.35 5.22
N ILE A 53 -2.38 2.83 5.91
CA ILE A 53 -1.06 2.21 5.84
C ILE A 53 -0.98 1.12 6.89
N LEU A 54 -0.69 -0.10 6.47
CA LEU A 54 -0.59 -1.24 7.37
C LEU A 54 0.85 -1.51 7.80
N ASP A 55 1.80 -1.27 6.90
CA ASP A 55 3.20 -1.54 7.19
C ASP A 55 4.09 -0.71 6.28
N ILE A 56 5.26 -0.35 6.78
CA ILE A 56 6.26 0.40 6.02
C ILE A 56 7.63 -0.18 6.34
N SER A 57 8.41 -0.43 5.29
CA SER A 57 9.79 -0.83 5.42
C SER A 57 10.62 0.05 4.50
N GLN A 58 11.72 0.58 5.01
CA GLN A 58 12.55 1.48 4.20
C GLN A 58 14.03 1.24 4.48
N THR A 59 14.84 1.46 3.45
CA THR A 59 16.29 1.39 3.56
C THR A 59 16.91 2.47 2.68
N ILE A 60 18.10 2.90 3.06
CA ILE A 60 18.89 3.81 2.25
C ILE A 60 20.22 3.14 1.98
N VAL A 61 20.52 2.93 0.70
CA VAL A 61 21.75 2.26 0.29
C VAL A 61 22.45 3.11 -0.74
N SER A 62 23.67 3.55 -0.42
CA SER A 62 24.49 4.36 -1.34
C SER A 62 23.75 5.60 -1.86
N GLY A 63 22.98 6.24 -0.99
CA GLY A 63 22.23 7.44 -1.37
C GLY A 63 20.92 7.20 -2.09
N PHE A 64 20.55 5.93 -2.29
CA PHE A 64 19.27 5.59 -2.89
C PHE A 64 18.29 5.18 -1.82
N PHE A 65 17.09 5.71 -1.94
CA PHE A 65 16.00 5.44 -1.03
C PHE A 65 15.14 4.32 -1.60
N ASN A 66 14.87 3.31 -0.77
CA ASN A 66 13.97 2.22 -1.12
C ASN A 66 12.93 2.10 -0.03
N MET A 67 11.66 2.11 -0.42
CA MET A 67 10.58 1.97 0.54
C MET A 67 9.54 1.00 -0.01
N MET A 68 9.06 0.14 0.86
CA MET A 68 7.93 -0.73 0.55
C MET A 68 6.85 -0.49 1.57
N MET A 69 5.64 -0.27 1.10
CA MET A 69 4.48 -0.05 1.97
C MET A 69 3.42 -1.06 1.65
N ILE A 70 2.75 -1.54 2.67
CA ILE A 70 1.55 -2.36 2.50
C ILE A 70 0.39 -1.51 2.96
N VAL A 71 -0.58 -1.30 2.09
CA VAL A 71 -1.72 -0.44 2.38
C VAL A 71 -3.02 -1.18 2.14
N ASP A 72 -4.06 -0.73 2.83
CA ASP A 72 -5.41 -1.27 2.68
C ASP A 72 -6.25 -0.23 1.93
N MET A 73 -6.76 -0.63 0.77
CA MET A 73 -7.55 0.24 -0.07
C MET A 73 -9.06 0.00 0.05
N SER A 74 -9.48 -0.74 1.06
CA SER A 74 -10.91 -1.08 1.18
C SER A 74 -11.78 0.12 1.51
N ALA A 75 -11.24 1.16 2.12
CA ALA A 75 -12.01 2.33 2.54
C ALA A 75 -11.97 3.50 1.55
N THR A 76 -11.11 3.45 0.56
CA THR A 76 -10.99 4.55 -0.39
C THR A 76 -12.06 4.44 -1.47
N ASN A 77 -12.48 5.60 -1.98
CA ASN A 77 -13.39 5.65 -3.12
C ASN A 77 -12.68 5.56 -4.45
N LYS A 78 -11.36 5.59 -4.43
CA LYS A 78 -10.57 5.55 -5.66
C LYS A 78 -10.32 4.12 -6.08
N GLU A 79 -10.25 3.92 -7.38
CA GLU A 79 -9.90 2.61 -7.91
C GLU A 79 -8.40 2.43 -7.91
N PHE A 80 -7.96 1.16 -7.95
CA PHE A 80 -6.54 0.83 -7.94
C PHE A 80 -5.78 1.56 -9.05
N ASN A 81 -6.32 1.57 -10.25
CA ASN A 81 -5.62 2.19 -11.38
C ASN A 81 -5.45 3.69 -11.18
N GLN A 82 -6.44 4.35 -10.60
CA GLN A 82 -6.34 5.77 -10.34
C GLN A 82 -5.26 6.06 -9.30
N VAL A 83 -5.22 5.27 -8.25
CA VAL A 83 -4.20 5.45 -7.21
C VAL A 83 -2.80 5.21 -7.79
N ALA A 84 -2.66 4.17 -8.62
CA ALA A 84 -1.39 3.88 -9.26
C ALA A 84 -0.94 5.04 -10.15
N ASP A 85 -1.86 5.61 -10.93
CA ASP A 85 -1.55 6.74 -11.80
C ASP A 85 -1.19 7.99 -11.00
N ASP A 86 -1.95 8.25 -9.94
CA ASP A 86 -1.68 9.41 -9.08
C ASP A 86 -0.30 9.31 -8.44
N LEU A 87 0.05 8.13 -7.96
CA LEU A 87 1.33 7.92 -7.32
C LEU A 87 2.47 7.98 -8.32
N GLU A 88 2.25 7.46 -9.52
CA GLU A 88 3.26 7.56 -10.57
C GLU A 88 3.54 9.03 -10.89
N SER A 89 2.50 9.84 -11.01
CA SER A 89 2.65 11.26 -11.26
C SER A 89 3.36 11.96 -10.11
N LEU A 90 2.99 11.61 -8.89
CA LEU A 90 3.67 12.17 -7.71
C LEU A 90 5.14 11.80 -7.72
N GLY A 91 5.47 10.56 -8.09
CA GLY A 91 6.85 10.14 -8.19
C GLY A 91 7.66 10.96 -9.17
N LYS A 92 7.07 11.24 -10.34
CA LYS A 92 7.73 12.08 -11.33
C LYS A 92 7.96 13.48 -10.80
N GLU A 93 7.01 14.00 -10.03
CA GLU A 93 7.12 15.33 -9.47
C GLU A 93 8.26 15.43 -8.45
N ILE A 94 8.46 14.42 -7.64
CA ILE A 94 9.47 14.44 -6.59
C ILE A 94 10.76 13.68 -6.97
N GLY A 95 10.81 13.13 -8.18
CA GLY A 95 12.04 12.51 -8.68
C GLY A 95 12.27 11.08 -8.24
N VAL A 96 11.21 10.33 -7.98
CA VAL A 96 11.31 8.92 -7.62
C VAL A 96 10.38 8.10 -8.49
N VAL A 97 10.58 6.78 -8.47
CA VAL A 97 9.69 5.85 -9.17
C VAL A 97 8.80 5.18 -8.15
N ILE A 98 7.49 5.33 -8.32
CA ILE A 98 6.52 4.73 -7.42
C ILE A 98 5.70 3.72 -8.22
N LYS A 99 5.61 2.49 -7.73
CA LYS A 99 4.84 1.44 -8.36
C LYS A 99 3.87 0.84 -7.36
N CYS A 100 2.70 0.45 -7.86
CA CYS A 100 1.67 -0.19 -7.04
C CYS A 100 1.36 -1.56 -7.61
N GLN A 101 1.23 -2.55 -6.73
CA GLN A 101 0.85 -3.90 -7.11
C GLN A 101 -0.14 -4.43 -6.09
N LYS A 102 -1.16 -5.13 -6.57
CA LYS A 102 -2.07 -5.82 -5.68
C LYS A 102 -1.31 -6.94 -4.98
N GLU A 103 -1.59 -7.15 -3.70
CA GLU A 103 -0.87 -8.14 -2.92
C GLU A 103 -0.95 -9.54 -3.52
N GLU A 104 -2.12 -9.92 -4.02
CA GLU A 104 -2.29 -11.25 -4.59
C GLU A 104 -1.35 -11.48 -5.78
N ILE A 105 -1.11 -10.44 -6.58
CA ILE A 105 -0.20 -10.54 -7.71
C ILE A 105 1.24 -10.63 -7.22
N PHE A 106 1.58 -9.83 -6.21
CA PHE A 106 2.92 -9.82 -5.64
C PHE A 106 3.25 -11.18 -5.05
N ASP A 107 2.31 -11.76 -4.30
CA ASP A 107 2.51 -13.07 -3.70
C ASP A 107 2.72 -14.14 -4.76
N SER A 108 1.97 -14.07 -5.85
CA SER A 108 2.13 -15.02 -6.95
C SER A 108 3.51 -14.94 -7.57
N MET A 109 4.07 -13.73 -7.67
CA MET A 109 5.40 -13.52 -8.23
C MET A 109 6.49 -14.02 -7.30
N HIS A 110 6.24 -14.06 -6.01
CA HIS A 110 7.22 -14.49 -5.01
C HIS A 110 7.04 -15.94 -4.60
N ARG A 111 5.99 -16.58 -5.05
CA ARG A 111 5.72 -17.96 -4.70
C ARG A 111 6.58 -18.87 -5.57
N ILE A 112 7.33 -19.70 -4.95
CA ILE A 112 8.23 -20.59 -5.64
C ILE A 112 7.74 -22.02 -5.54
#